data_13640a844ff9a696210ffb0bc7d31939
#
_entry.id   13640a844ff9a696210ffb0bc7d31939
#
_cell.length_a   1.000
_cell.length_b   1.000
_cell.length_c   1.000
_cell.angle_alpha   90.00
_cell.angle_beta   90.00
_cell.angle_gamma   90.00
#
_symmetry.space_group_name_H-M   'P 1'
#
loop_
_entity.id
_entity.type
_entity.pdbx_description
1 polymer ?
#
loop_
_entity_poly.entity_id
_entity_poly.type
_entity_poly.pdbx_seq_one_letter_code
_entity_poly.pdbx_strand_id
1 'polypeptide(L)'
;MLSTSLLHQDLQKQLTTFGRGKKMKKYLGVILVLTTMILNILVKSYVGIGVNGVLIFWGIIALIKGFKLEEIVENGYLSGKKSLLVIKIFLLVGGISSIWIMSGTIPTVVYQGIRLMNPNYFYLSSFLITSVVAFLLGSAFGTSGTVGIAMIAIGKGLGADLSIVGGTVISGAYFGDRCSPVSSSANLVATLTKTNLYINIKNMLKTGAIPFVLSGILYVLCNSGSNEIVKNIAMLDLLEKNFNLTYLNFLPIVIILVLTLLKVNVKISLILSIVMAMILSYFIQGREIVDIVRTLFLGFFLERDNPLYPILKGGGILSMWKTAIIIFISCCLSGLIQMLKIFSKIEEIILKSKSEFSLFIWTVIVSIIVGMLGCNQSIAVVMTIDIMKKIYEIKKISREKFAIDIENSAIVLAAGIPWNLASLFPATVMELPSLKYLAYSYFIFLVPIVRIIEKKIYKK
;
A
#
# COMPACT_ATOMS: atom_id res chain seq x y z
N MET A 1 24.93 6.97 20.36
CA MET A 1 24.59 5.87 21.29
C MET A 1 23.50 6.22 22.32
N LEU A 2 23.03 7.47 22.41
CA LEU A 2 22.01 7.91 23.40
C LEU A 2 20.55 7.92 22.90
N SER A 3 20.29 7.77 21.59
CA SER A 3 18.92 7.92 21.05
C SER A 3 18.09 6.62 21.02
N THR A 4 18.70 5.47 21.02
CA THR A 4 17.98 4.17 20.93
C THR A 4 17.52 3.66 22.30
N SER A 5 18.22 4.02 23.37
CA SER A 5 17.77 3.70 24.74
C SER A 5 16.62 4.59 25.19
N LEU A 6 16.56 5.83 24.73
CA LEU A 6 15.47 6.76 25.00
C LEU A 6 14.18 6.36 24.28
N LEU A 7 14.26 5.87 23.03
CA LEU A 7 13.07 5.37 22.33
C LEU A 7 12.51 4.09 22.97
N HIS A 8 13.37 3.21 23.45
CA HIS A 8 12.94 1.99 24.15
C HIS A 8 12.42 2.29 25.57
N GLN A 9 13.01 3.28 26.26
CA GLN A 9 12.52 3.74 27.56
C GLN A 9 11.22 4.55 27.43
N ASP A 10 11.04 5.37 26.38
CA ASP A 10 9.78 6.06 26.12
C ASP A 10 8.67 5.11 25.68
N LEU A 11 8.95 4.05 24.92
CA LEU A 11 8.00 2.98 24.65
C LEU A 11 7.62 2.18 25.92
N GLN A 12 8.59 1.88 26.77
CA GLN A 12 8.31 1.23 28.06
C GLN A 12 7.65 2.18 29.07
N LYS A 13 8.03 3.46 29.13
CA LYS A 13 7.34 4.46 29.95
C LYS A 13 5.93 4.75 29.45
N GLN A 14 5.70 4.80 28.13
CA GLN A 14 4.34 4.90 27.56
C GLN A 14 3.50 3.65 27.87
N LEU A 15 4.10 2.47 28.02
CA LEU A 15 3.42 1.24 28.44
C LEU A 15 3.17 1.16 29.95
N THR A 16 3.98 1.84 30.78
CA THR A 16 3.88 1.78 32.25
C THR A 16 3.17 2.98 32.89
N THR A 17 3.08 4.13 32.24
CA THR A 17 2.43 5.35 32.77
C THR A 17 0.91 5.40 32.58
N PHE A 18 0.28 4.34 32.05
CA PHE A 18 -1.16 4.32 31.77
C PHE A 18 -2.05 3.85 32.95
N GLY A 19 -1.53 3.86 34.12
CA GLY A 19 -2.30 3.50 35.31
C GLY A 19 -2.83 4.72 36.10
N ARG A 20 -3.75 5.54 35.59
CA ARG A 20 -4.65 6.41 36.37
C ARG A 20 -5.26 7.60 35.59
N GLY A 21 -5.71 7.39 34.39
CA GLY A 21 -6.31 8.45 33.58
C GLY A 21 -7.73 8.19 33.11
N LYS A 22 -8.73 8.49 33.94
CA LYS A 22 -10.11 8.85 33.60
C LYS A 22 -11.01 7.79 32.94
N LYS A 23 -11.92 7.22 33.74
CA LYS A 23 -13.04 6.34 33.33
C LYS A 23 -13.77 6.79 32.06
N MET A 24 -13.91 8.09 31.82
CA MET A 24 -14.60 8.65 30.64
C MET A 24 -13.90 8.39 29.29
N LYS A 25 -12.56 8.44 29.22
CA LYS A 25 -11.81 8.09 28.01
C LYS A 25 -11.90 6.61 27.67
N LYS A 26 -12.08 5.77 28.67
CA LYS A 26 -12.21 4.33 28.58
C LYS A 26 -13.51 3.92 27.87
N TYR A 27 -14.65 4.49 28.27
CA TYR A 27 -15.96 4.23 27.62
C TYR A 27 -16.00 4.78 26.20
N LEU A 28 -15.35 5.91 25.92
CA LEU A 28 -15.27 6.49 24.58
C LEU A 28 -14.53 5.54 23.59
N GLY A 29 -13.45 4.87 24.03
CA GLY A 29 -12.73 3.88 23.23
C GLY A 29 -13.58 2.65 22.91
N VAL A 30 -14.32 2.13 23.91
CA VAL A 30 -15.26 0.99 23.71
C VAL A 30 -16.34 1.36 22.69
N ILE A 31 -16.98 2.50 22.90
CA ILE A 31 -18.04 3.00 22.00
C ILE A 31 -17.50 3.16 20.58
N LEU A 32 -16.31 3.73 20.39
CA LEU A 32 -15.73 3.96 19.09
C LEU A 32 -15.42 2.63 18.35
N VAL A 33 -14.85 1.64 19.04
CA VAL A 33 -14.59 0.31 18.44
C VAL A 33 -15.89 -0.38 18.05
N LEU A 34 -16.88 -0.39 18.95
CA LEU A 34 -18.19 -0.99 18.66
C LEU A 34 -18.92 -0.28 17.52
N THR A 35 -18.91 1.05 17.51
CA THR A 35 -19.56 1.84 16.44
C THR A 35 -18.89 1.59 15.10
N THR A 36 -17.55 1.52 15.05
CA THR A 36 -16.83 1.22 13.80
C THR A 36 -17.08 -0.21 13.33
N MET A 37 -17.23 -1.18 14.24
CA MET A 37 -17.60 -2.56 13.88
C MET A 37 -19.02 -2.62 13.28
N ILE A 38 -19.99 -1.96 13.90
CA ILE A 38 -21.37 -1.88 13.41
C ILE A 38 -21.39 -1.20 12.02
N LEU A 39 -20.70 -0.06 11.86
CA LEU A 39 -20.60 0.64 10.59
C LEU A 39 -20.00 -0.25 9.51
N ASN A 40 -19.01 -1.07 9.82
CA ASN A 40 -18.38 -2.00 8.88
C ASN A 40 -19.35 -3.08 8.37
N ILE A 41 -20.21 -3.58 9.25
CA ILE A 41 -21.29 -4.53 8.90
C ILE A 41 -22.30 -3.85 7.97
N LEU A 42 -22.72 -2.64 8.31
CA LEU A 42 -23.71 -1.86 7.52
C LEU A 42 -23.20 -1.53 6.11
N VAL A 43 -21.89 -1.39 5.93
CA VAL A 43 -21.25 -1.09 4.63
C VAL A 43 -21.27 -2.30 3.67
N LYS A 44 -21.63 -3.50 4.15
CA LYS A 44 -21.62 -4.75 3.36
C LYS A 44 -20.29 -5.01 2.65
N SER A 45 -19.17 -4.61 3.25
CA SER A 45 -17.83 -4.91 2.74
C SER A 45 -17.42 -6.32 3.16
N TYR A 46 -17.22 -7.23 2.21
CA TYR A 46 -16.74 -8.59 2.52
C TYR A 46 -15.43 -8.58 3.32
N VAL A 47 -14.49 -7.69 2.97
CA VAL A 47 -13.22 -7.54 3.69
C VAL A 47 -13.45 -7.00 5.10
N GLY A 48 -14.32 -6.01 5.25
CA GLY A 48 -14.65 -5.42 6.55
C GLY A 48 -15.33 -6.42 7.50
N ILE A 49 -16.24 -7.23 7.00
CA ILE A 49 -16.92 -8.28 7.79
C ILE A 49 -15.89 -9.33 8.25
N GLY A 50 -15.00 -9.76 7.35
CA GLY A 50 -13.94 -10.70 7.67
C GLY A 50 -13.00 -10.19 8.78
N VAL A 51 -12.53 -8.95 8.68
CA VAL A 51 -11.65 -8.34 9.70
C VAL A 51 -12.35 -8.20 11.04
N ASN A 52 -13.64 -7.87 11.07
CA ASN A 52 -14.44 -7.85 12.30
C ASN A 52 -14.53 -9.24 12.94
N GLY A 53 -14.79 -10.28 12.16
CA GLY A 53 -14.85 -11.66 12.66
C GLY A 53 -13.53 -12.09 13.30
N VAL A 54 -12.40 -11.76 12.66
CA VAL A 54 -11.07 -12.04 13.20
C VAL A 54 -10.79 -11.22 14.47
N LEU A 55 -11.22 -9.96 14.53
CA LEU A 55 -11.08 -9.12 15.73
C LEU A 55 -11.86 -9.72 16.92
N ILE A 56 -13.11 -10.15 16.70
CA ILE A 56 -13.94 -10.80 17.72
C ILE A 56 -13.28 -12.10 18.19
N PHE A 57 -12.84 -12.95 17.27
CA PHE A 57 -12.19 -14.22 17.58
C PHE A 57 -10.96 -14.04 18.48
N TRP A 58 -10.06 -13.12 18.13
CA TRP A 58 -8.89 -12.83 18.96
C TRP A 58 -9.23 -12.12 20.27
N GLY A 59 -10.29 -11.31 20.29
CA GLY A 59 -10.84 -10.74 21.52
C GLY A 59 -11.31 -11.82 22.51
N ILE A 60 -12.02 -12.85 22.01
CA ILE A 60 -12.47 -14.00 22.82
C ILE A 60 -11.25 -14.78 23.34
N ILE A 61 -10.24 -15.02 22.51
CA ILE A 61 -9.00 -15.71 22.95
C ILE A 61 -8.30 -14.90 24.05
N ALA A 62 -8.28 -13.57 23.95
CA ALA A 62 -7.69 -12.71 24.96
C ALA A 62 -8.43 -12.83 26.31
N LEU A 63 -9.78 -12.87 26.28
CA LEU A 63 -10.60 -13.10 27.49
C LEU A 63 -10.32 -14.47 28.12
N ILE A 64 -10.23 -15.53 27.31
CA ILE A 64 -9.91 -16.90 27.78
C ILE A 64 -8.51 -16.94 28.41
N LYS A 65 -7.55 -16.16 27.90
CA LYS A 65 -6.20 -16.01 28.50
C LYS A 65 -6.16 -15.17 29.77
N GLY A 66 -7.31 -14.66 30.26
CA GLY A 66 -7.42 -13.92 31.50
C GLY A 66 -7.19 -12.41 31.40
N PHE A 67 -7.09 -11.86 30.17
CA PHE A 67 -7.05 -10.40 29.99
C PHE A 67 -8.42 -9.79 30.24
N LYS A 68 -8.46 -8.63 30.91
CA LYS A 68 -9.71 -7.91 31.15
C LYS A 68 -10.22 -7.27 29.87
N LEU A 69 -11.53 -7.25 29.66
CA LEU A 69 -12.15 -6.62 28.49
C LEU A 69 -11.65 -5.17 28.28
N GLU A 70 -11.42 -4.47 29.38
CA GLU A 70 -10.91 -3.11 29.39
C GLU A 70 -9.51 -2.99 28.77
N GLU A 71 -8.61 -3.92 29.09
CA GLU A 71 -7.24 -3.97 28.57
C GLU A 71 -7.26 -4.31 27.08
N ILE A 72 -8.15 -5.21 26.65
CA ILE A 72 -8.33 -5.61 25.27
C ILE A 72 -8.76 -4.41 24.42
N VAL A 73 -9.79 -3.69 24.87
CA VAL A 73 -10.33 -2.54 24.14
C VAL A 73 -9.36 -1.37 24.15
N GLU A 74 -8.69 -1.10 25.27
CA GLU A 74 -7.70 -0.02 25.36
C GLU A 74 -6.52 -0.26 24.43
N ASN A 75 -5.93 -1.46 24.42
CA ASN A 75 -4.84 -1.81 23.50
C ASN A 75 -5.28 -1.76 22.03
N GLY A 76 -6.49 -2.27 21.73
CA GLY A 76 -7.10 -2.15 20.41
C GLY A 76 -7.25 -0.69 19.99
N TYR A 77 -7.84 0.15 20.83
CA TYR A 77 -8.03 1.57 20.56
C TYR A 77 -6.71 2.33 20.36
N LEU A 78 -5.71 2.11 21.23
CA LEU A 78 -4.41 2.76 21.13
C LEU A 78 -3.71 2.41 19.81
N SER A 79 -3.82 1.17 19.36
CA SER A 79 -3.30 0.74 18.07
C SER A 79 -4.12 1.29 16.91
N GLY A 80 -5.45 1.31 17.01
CA GLY A 80 -6.35 1.95 16.05
C GLY A 80 -6.04 3.45 15.89
N LYS A 81 -5.76 4.17 16.99
CA LYS A 81 -5.39 5.60 16.95
C LYS A 81 -4.15 5.87 16.09
N LYS A 82 -3.20 4.93 16.02
CA LYS A 82 -2.01 5.06 15.15
C LYS A 82 -2.39 5.11 13.65
N SER A 83 -3.54 4.53 13.27
CA SER A 83 -4.03 4.57 11.89
C SER A 83 -4.53 5.93 11.43
N LEU A 84 -4.83 6.86 12.34
CA LEU A 84 -5.34 8.20 11.98
C LEU A 84 -4.41 8.96 11.05
N LEU A 85 -3.09 8.73 11.15
CA LEU A 85 -2.11 9.30 10.23
C LEU A 85 -2.34 8.82 8.79
N VAL A 86 -2.58 7.53 8.63
CA VAL A 86 -2.81 6.88 7.34
C VAL A 86 -4.19 7.29 6.80
N ILE A 87 -5.22 7.30 7.65
CA ILE A 87 -6.57 7.73 7.28
C ILE A 87 -6.57 9.15 6.69
N LYS A 88 -5.80 10.10 7.26
CA LYS A 88 -5.66 11.43 6.70
C LYS A 88 -5.12 11.43 5.27
N ILE A 89 -4.16 10.55 4.96
CA ILE A 89 -3.63 10.40 3.60
C ILE A 89 -4.71 9.85 2.65
N PHE A 90 -5.49 8.85 3.10
CA PHE A 90 -6.59 8.31 2.29
C PHE A 90 -7.65 9.36 1.92
N LEU A 91 -8.03 10.21 2.87
CA LEU A 91 -8.96 11.31 2.63
C LEU A 91 -8.42 12.28 1.57
N LEU A 92 -7.13 12.64 1.64
CA LEU A 92 -6.48 13.48 0.63
C LEU A 92 -6.44 12.81 -0.75
N VAL A 93 -6.18 11.50 -0.80
CA VAL A 93 -6.18 10.74 -2.05
C VAL A 93 -7.57 10.72 -2.69
N GLY A 94 -8.64 10.58 -1.90
CA GLY A 94 -10.00 10.71 -2.42
C GLY A 94 -10.24 12.08 -3.07
N GLY A 95 -9.78 13.16 -2.43
CA GLY A 95 -9.86 14.50 -2.98
C GLY A 95 -9.02 14.68 -4.27
N ILE A 96 -7.80 14.11 -4.30
CA ILE A 96 -6.96 14.13 -5.51
C ILE A 96 -7.68 13.48 -6.69
N SER A 97 -8.20 12.26 -6.51
CA SER A 97 -8.83 11.51 -7.61
C SER A 97 -9.94 12.33 -8.29
N SER A 98 -10.79 12.99 -7.51
CA SER A 98 -11.89 13.79 -8.07
C SER A 98 -11.42 15.09 -8.73
N ILE A 99 -10.55 15.85 -8.05
CA ILE A 99 -10.10 17.15 -8.56
C ILE A 99 -9.16 16.99 -9.77
N TRP A 100 -8.36 15.94 -9.84
CA TRP A 100 -7.54 15.64 -11.01
C TRP A 100 -8.39 15.31 -12.26
N ILE A 101 -9.56 14.70 -12.09
CA ILE A 101 -10.49 14.53 -13.20
C ILE A 101 -11.02 15.92 -13.62
N MET A 102 -11.54 16.70 -12.67
CA MET A 102 -12.17 17.99 -12.92
C MET A 102 -11.21 19.02 -13.55
N SER A 103 -9.94 19.03 -13.11
CA SER A 103 -8.90 19.93 -13.62
C SER A 103 -8.39 19.59 -15.01
N GLY A 104 -8.85 18.47 -15.60
CA GLY A 104 -8.29 17.96 -16.85
C GLY A 104 -6.96 17.23 -16.71
N THR A 105 -6.42 17.06 -15.49
CA THR A 105 -5.16 16.33 -15.25
C THR A 105 -5.27 14.87 -15.72
N ILE A 106 -6.25 14.10 -15.21
CA ILE A 106 -6.48 12.72 -15.64
C ILE A 106 -6.89 12.66 -17.12
N PRO A 107 -7.84 13.47 -17.63
CA PRO A 107 -8.15 13.50 -19.06
C PRO A 107 -6.95 13.72 -19.96
N THR A 108 -6.04 14.67 -19.64
CA THR A 108 -4.81 14.93 -20.40
C THR A 108 -3.86 13.74 -20.35
N VAL A 109 -3.70 13.09 -19.18
CA VAL A 109 -2.87 11.88 -19.03
C VAL A 109 -3.42 10.73 -19.88
N VAL A 110 -4.74 10.52 -19.87
CA VAL A 110 -5.40 9.48 -20.69
C VAL A 110 -5.20 9.79 -22.18
N TYR A 111 -5.45 11.02 -22.59
CA TYR A 111 -5.30 11.46 -23.97
C TYR A 111 -3.87 11.20 -24.50
N GLN A 112 -2.87 11.69 -23.77
CA GLN A 112 -1.46 11.49 -24.15
C GLN A 112 -1.03 10.02 -24.03
N GLY A 113 -1.54 9.31 -23.05
CA GLY A 113 -1.27 7.88 -22.87
C GLY A 113 -1.77 7.05 -24.05
N ILE A 114 -2.99 7.30 -24.53
CA ILE A 114 -3.55 6.61 -25.72
C ILE A 114 -2.75 6.95 -26.97
N ARG A 115 -2.26 8.19 -27.10
CA ARG A 115 -1.46 8.60 -28.27
C ARG A 115 -0.06 8.00 -28.29
N LEU A 116 0.62 7.99 -27.14
CA LEU A 116 2.06 7.69 -27.04
C LEU A 116 2.33 6.21 -26.74
N MET A 117 1.45 5.54 -25.98
CA MET A 117 1.68 4.14 -25.63
C MET A 117 1.34 3.20 -26.79
N ASN A 118 2.20 2.19 -26.96
CA ASN A 118 1.89 1.09 -27.86
C ASN A 118 0.96 0.10 -27.14
N PRO A 119 -0.27 -0.12 -27.64
CA PRO A 119 -1.23 -1.05 -27.02
C PRO A 119 -0.64 -2.45 -26.82
N ASN A 120 0.16 -2.94 -27.74
CA ASN A 120 0.76 -4.28 -27.72
C ASN A 120 1.77 -4.49 -26.58
N TYR A 121 2.22 -3.43 -25.94
CA TYR A 121 3.18 -3.49 -24.82
C TYR A 121 2.69 -2.69 -23.60
N PHE A 122 1.38 -2.43 -23.53
CA PHE A 122 0.83 -1.56 -22.51
C PHE A 122 1.08 -2.07 -21.08
N TYR A 123 0.88 -3.36 -20.81
CA TYR A 123 1.12 -3.93 -19.48
C TYR A 123 2.59 -3.88 -19.09
N LEU A 124 3.50 -4.21 -20.03
CA LEU A 124 4.93 -4.08 -19.80
C LEU A 124 5.33 -2.62 -19.54
N SER A 125 4.84 -1.68 -20.37
CA SER A 125 5.13 -0.25 -20.22
C SER A 125 4.62 0.28 -18.88
N SER A 126 3.42 -0.11 -18.47
CA SER A 126 2.84 0.23 -17.16
C SER A 126 3.73 -0.27 -16.01
N PHE A 127 4.21 -1.52 -16.08
CA PHE A 127 5.12 -2.09 -15.09
C PHE A 127 6.44 -1.32 -15.01
N LEU A 128 7.07 -1.06 -16.16
CA LEU A 128 8.37 -0.38 -16.23
C LEU A 128 8.28 1.07 -15.75
N ILE A 129 7.29 1.84 -16.22
CA ILE A 129 7.08 3.24 -15.81
C ILE A 129 6.83 3.30 -14.30
N THR A 130 5.96 2.44 -13.79
CA THR A 130 5.66 2.38 -12.35
C THR A 130 6.91 2.01 -11.56
N SER A 131 7.74 1.09 -12.04
CA SER A 131 8.98 0.67 -11.39
C SER A 131 10.00 1.81 -11.30
N VAL A 132 10.19 2.55 -12.39
CA VAL A 132 11.10 3.69 -12.43
C VAL A 132 10.64 4.80 -11.48
N VAL A 133 9.37 5.17 -11.55
CA VAL A 133 8.83 6.22 -10.68
C VAL A 133 8.87 5.79 -9.21
N ALA A 134 8.54 4.54 -8.92
CA ALA A 134 8.61 4.01 -7.55
C ALA A 134 10.04 4.00 -7.00
N PHE A 135 11.02 3.68 -7.83
CA PHE A 135 12.44 3.73 -7.46
C PHE A 135 12.87 5.17 -7.11
N LEU A 136 12.44 6.15 -7.89
CA LEU A 136 12.73 7.58 -7.66
C LEU A 136 12.03 8.10 -6.40
N LEU A 137 10.76 7.78 -6.21
CA LEU A 137 9.95 8.23 -5.07
C LEU A 137 10.26 7.49 -3.77
N GLY A 138 10.72 6.24 -3.85
CA GLY A 138 10.96 5.37 -2.69
C GLY A 138 9.70 5.08 -1.87
N SER A 139 8.53 5.01 -2.51
CA SER A 139 7.27 4.79 -1.82
C SER A 139 6.24 4.09 -2.71
N ALA A 140 5.84 2.88 -2.33
CA ALA A 140 4.76 2.17 -3.01
C ALA A 140 3.42 2.92 -2.92
N PHE A 141 3.15 3.58 -1.80
CA PHE A 141 1.94 4.37 -1.61
C PHE A 141 1.94 5.63 -2.49
N GLY A 142 3.04 6.38 -2.48
CA GLY A 142 3.18 7.57 -3.33
C GLY A 142 3.02 7.23 -4.81
N THR A 143 3.64 6.15 -5.26
CA THR A 143 3.57 5.71 -6.66
C THR A 143 2.17 5.22 -7.04
N SER A 144 1.53 4.40 -6.21
CA SER A 144 0.16 3.95 -6.48
C SER A 144 -0.83 5.12 -6.50
N GLY A 145 -0.62 6.11 -5.61
CA GLY A 145 -1.46 7.32 -5.52
C GLY A 145 -1.25 8.33 -6.64
N THR A 146 -0.27 8.15 -7.50
CA THR A 146 0.04 9.04 -8.63
C THR A 146 0.03 8.26 -9.95
N VAL A 147 1.09 7.52 -10.22
CA VAL A 147 1.22 6.72 -11.45
C VAL A 147 0.17 5.62 -11.53
N GLY A 148 -0.21 5.02 -10.39
CA GLY A 148 -1.24 3.98 -10.37
C GLY A 148 -2.59 4.50 -10.88
N ILE A 149 -3.02 5.68 -10.42
CA ILE A 149 -4.25 6.33 -10.90
C ILE A 149 -4.15 6.57 -12.43
N ALA A 150 -3.01 7.10 -12.88
CA ALA A 150 -2.78 7.40 -14.29
C ALA A 150 -2.83 6.12 -15.16
N MET A 151 -2.15 5.04 -14.76
CA MET A 151 -2.13 3.78 -15.51
C MET A 151 -3.52 3.13 -15.58
N ILE A 152 -4.29 3.14 -14.48
CA ILE A 152 -5.67 2.66 -14.49
C ILE A 152 -6.56 3.50 -15.42
N ALA A 153 -6.39 4.82 -15.42
CA ALA A 153 -7.16 5.71 -16.30
C ALA A 153 -6.82 5.45 -17.79
N ILE A 154 -5.53 5.33 -18.14
CA ILE A 154 -5.10 4.97 -19.49
C ILE A 154 -5.62 3.58 -19.88
N GLY A 155 -5.52 2.60 -18.96
CA GLY A 155 -6.03 1.25 -19.19
C GLY A 155 -7.52 1.20 -19.47
N LYS A 156 -8.32 1.99 -18.73
CA LYS A 156 -9.76 2.18 -19.03
C LYS A 156 -9.97 2.74 -20.45
N GLY A 157 -9.17 3.73 -20.84
CA GLY A 157 -9.22 4.34 -22.14
C GLY A 157 -8.84 3.42 -23.31
N LEU A 158 -7.90 2.50 -23.06
CA LEU A 158 -7.46 1.51 -24.04
C LEU A 158 -8.31 0.23 -24.05
N GLY A 159 -9.31 0.08 -23.13
CA GLY A 159 -10.07 -1.15 -22.98
C GLY A 159 -9.25 -2.32 -22.40
N ALA A 160 -8.15 -2.03 -21.69
CA ALA A 160 -7.30 -3.04 -21.07
C ALA A 160 -7.96 -3.70 -19.86
N ASP A 161 -7.58 -4.95 -19.53
CA ASP A 161 -8.00 -5.58 -18.29
C ASP A 161 -7.36 -4.87 -17.09
N LEU A 162 -8.20 -4.18 -16.32
CA LEU A 162 -7.76 -3.39 -15.18
C LEU A 162 -7.16 -4.24 -14.06
N SER A 163 -7.50 -5.53 -13.99
CA SER A 163 -6.90 -6.45 -13.03
C SER A 163 -5.42 -6.64 -13.33
N ILE A 164 -5.06 -6.80 -14.60
CA ILE A 164 -3.67 -6.90 -15.04
C ILE A 164 -2.96 -5.56 -14.83
N VAL A 165 -3.60 -4.43 -15.21
CA VAL A 165 -3.03 -3.08 -14.99
C VAL A 165 -2.76 -2.84 -13.50
N GLY A 166 -3.69 -3.17 -12.62
CA GLY A 166 -3.47 -3.08 -11.17
C GLY A 166 -2.30 -3.95 -10.71
N GLY A 167 -2.17 -5.16 -11.26
CA GLY A 167 -1.04 -6.06 -11.01
C GLY A 167 0.30 -5.47 -11.43
N THR A 168 0.39 -4.82 -12.61
CA THR A 168 1.60 -4.13 -13.09
C THR A 168 1.99 -2.98 -12.18
N VAL A 169 1.02 -2.18 -11.75
CA VAL A 169 1.22 -1.06 -10.83
C VAL A 169 1.78 -1.55 -9.50
N ILE A 170 1.18 -2.57 -8.88
CA ILE A 170 1.66 -3.11 -7.61
C ILE A 170 3.05 -3.71 -7.73
N SER A 171 3.28 -4.51 -8.77
CA SER A 171 4.60 -5.10 -9.03
C SER A 171 5.68 -4.03 -9.18
N GLY A 172 5.42 -2.98 -9.95
CA GLY A 172 6.35 -1.88 -10.15
C GLY A 172 6.55 -1.04 -8.90
N ALA A 173 5.46 -0.71 -8.18
CA ALA A 173 5.50 0.06 -6.95
C ALA A 173 6.35 -0.61 -5.87
N TYR A 174 6.20 -1.93 -5.70
CA TYR A 174 6.96 -2.69 -4.71
C TYR A 174 8.38 -3.02 -5.13
N PHE A 175 8.67 -3.09 -6.43
CA PHE A 175 10.06 -3.09 -6.91
C PHE A 175 10.78 -1.81 -6.48
N GLY A 176 10.20 -0.65 -6.71
CA GLY A 176 10.80 0.63 -6.37
C GLY A 176 10.87 0.86 -4.86
N ASP A 177 9.80 0.62 -4.11
CA ASP A 177 9.78 0.75 -2.65
C ASP A 177 10.86 -0.12 -2.00
N ARG A 178 11.09 -1.32 -2.50
CA ARG A 178 12.13 -2.21 -2.00
C ARG A 178 13.54 -1.75 -2.35
N CYS A 179 13.79 -1.31 -3.58
CA CYS A 179 15.15 -1.09 -4.10
C CYS A 179 15.62 0.36 -4.03
N SER A 180 14.79 1.31 -3.60
CA SER A 180 15.13 2.73 -3.56
C SER A 180 15.94 3.13 -2.32
N PRO A 181 16.98 3.95 -2.47
CA PRO A 181 17.74 4.49 -1.33
C PRO A 181 16.93 5.48 -0.47
N VAL A 182 15.86 6.03 -1.01
CA VAL A 182 14.97 6.94 -0.27
C VAL A 182 13.77 6.23 0.37
N SER A 183 13.65 4.92 0.17
CA SER A 183 12.55 4.13 0.72
C SER A 183 12.58 4.07 2.25
N SER A 184 11.41 4.33 2.85
CA SER A 184 11.24 4.19 4.30
C SER A 184 11.26 2.74 4.76
N SER A 185 10.78 1.80 3.95
CA SER A 185 10.76 0.37 4.26
C SER A 185 12.17 -0.22 4.23
N ALA A 186 12.97 0.07 3.20
CA ALA A 186 14.36 -0.35 3.11
C ALA A 186 15.23 0.25 4.24
N ASN A 187 15.02 1.53 4.57
CA ASN A 187 15.69 2.17 5.72
C ASN A 187 15.30 1.53 7.06
N LEU A 188 14.03 1.14 7.23
CA LEU A 188 13.55 0.45 8.42
C LEU A 188 14.27 -0.89 8.61
N VAL A 189 14.35 -1.70 7.55
CA VAL A 189 15.08 -2.99 7.59
C VAL A 189 16.56 -2.77 7.89
N ALA A 190 17.24 -1.85 7.19
CA ALA A 190 18.64 -1.56 7.41
C ALA A 190 18.93 -1.14 8.87
N THR A 191 18.05 -0.29 9.44
CA THR A 191 18.17 0.19 10.83
C THR A 191 17.99 -0.94 11.84
N LEU A 192 16.93 -1.76 11.69
CA LEU A 192 16.61 -2.83 12.65
C LEU A 192 17.60 -4.00 12.58
N THR A 193 18.12 -4.30 11.39
CA THR A 193 19.14 -5.35 11.19
C THR A 193 20.56 -4.85 11.42
N LYS A 194 20.74 -3.53 11.62
CA LYS A 194 22.04 -2.86 11.77
C LYS A 194 22.98 -3.13 10.58
N THR A 195 22.47 -2.97 9.37
CA THR A 195 23.19 -3.15 8.10
C THR A 195 23.34 -1.83 7.35
N ASN A 196 24.22 -1.82 6.34
CA ASN A 196 24.36 -0.67 5.45
C ASN A 196 23.30 -0.70 4.36
N LEU A 197 22.51 0.37 4.25
CA LEU A 197 21.43 0.50 3.28
C LEU A 197 21.89 0.29 1.82
N TYR A 198 23.03 0.87 1.44
CA TYR A 198 23.52 0.76 0.05
C TYR A 198 23.99 -0.64 -0.30
N ILE A 199 24.56 -1.38 0.68
CA ILE A 199 24.89 -2.80 0.51
C ILE A 199 23.60 -3.60 0.35
N ASN A 200 22.60 -3.32 1.16
CA ASN A 200 21.29 -3.97 1.04
C ASN A 200 20.66 -3.70 -0.34
N ILE A 201 20.64 -2.45 -0.83
CA ILE A 201 20.11 -2.10 -2.15
C ILE A 201 20.83 -2.88 -3.26
N LYS A 202 22.16 -2.95 -3.23
CA LYS A 202 22.92 -3.74 -4.20
C LYS A 202 22.51 -5.22 -4.18
N ASN A 203 22.28 -5.79 -3.01
CA ASN A 203 21.81 -7.15 -2.85
C ASN A 203 20.34 -7.33 -3.27
N MET A 204 19.47 -6.34 -2.97
CA MET A 204 18.09 -6.31 -3.41
C MET A 204 17.94 -6.27 -4.94
N LEU A 205 18.76 -5.46 -5.62
CA LEU A 205 18.81 -5.43 -7.08
C LEU A 205 19.26 -6.78 -7.66
N LYS A 206 20.29 -7.41 -7.07
CA LYS A 206 20.74 -8.75 -7.51
C LYS A 206 19.64 -9.81 -7.35
N THR A 207 19.02 -9.89 -6.16
CA THR A 207 17.98 -10.90 -5.89
C THR A 207 16.65 -10.57 -6.54
N GLY A 208 16.43 -9.31 -6.93
CA GLY A 208 15.23 -8.85 -7.62
C GLY A 208 15.32 -8.90 -9.15
N ALA A 209 16.54 -9.06 -9.74
CA ALA A 209 16.73 -9.01 -11.18
C ALA A 209 15.95 -10.11 -11.92
N ILE A 210 16.08 -11.37 -11.50
CA ILE A 210 15.35 -12.49 -12.10
C ILE A 210 13.83 -12.32 -11.94
N PRO A 211 13.27 -12.05 -10.74
CA PRO A 211 11.86 -11.76 -10.57
C PRO A 211 11.36 -10.59 -11.44
N PHE A 212 12.16 -9.55 -11.60
CA PHE A 212 11.82 -8.38 -12.41
C PHE A 212 11.68 -8.73 -13.89
N VAL A 213 12.67 -9.44 -14.44
CA VAL A 213 12.67 -9.89 -15.85
C VAL A 213 11.53 -10.86 -16.10
N LEU A 214 11.33 -11.85 -15.21
CA LEU A 214 10.21 -12.80 -15.32
C LEU A 214 8.86 -12.10 -15.28
N SER A 215 8.68 -11.11 -14.39
CA SER A 215 7.46 -10.31 -14.36
C SER A 215 7.22 -9.56 -15.66
N GLY A 216 8.26 -8.97 -16.23
CA GLY A 216 8.20 -8.30 -17.54
C GLY A 216 7.76 -9.25 -18.66
N ILE A 217 8.35 -10.45 -18.72
CA ILE A 217 7.98 -11.49 -19.69
C ILE A 217 6.50 -11.87 -19.51
N LEU A 218 6.05 -12.12 -18.28
CA LEU A 218 4.66 -12.47 -18.01
C LEU A 218 3.70 -11.35 -18.45
N TYR A 219 4.05 -10.08 -18.26
CA TYR A 219 3.22 -8.96 -18.72
C TYR A 219 3.17 -8.83 -20.25
N VAL A 220 4.24 -9.20 -20.96
CA VAL A 220 4.17 -9.32 -22.43
C VAL A 220 3.23 -10.44 -22.86
N LEU A 221 3.31 -11.60 -22.19
CA LEU A 221 2.43 -12.74 -22.49
C LEU A 221 0.96 -12.45 -22.18
N CYS A 222 0.66 -11.72 -21.09
CA CYS A 222 -0.69 -11.28 -20.78
C CYS A 222 -1.31 -10.42 -21.89
N ASN A 223 -0.52 -9.67 -22.61
CA ASN A 223 -1.01 -8.83 -23.71
C ASN A 223 -1.43 -9.66 -24.92
N SER A 224 -0.75 -10.78 -25.17
CA SER A 224 -1.05 -11.67 -26.31
C SER A 224 -2.35 -12.48 -26.14
N GLY A 225 -2.86 -12.60 -24.92
CA GLY A 225 -4.08 -13.35 -24.59
C GLY A 225 -5.31 -12.48 -24.32
N SER A 226 -5.17 -11.16 -24.32
CA SER A 226 -6.28 -10.24 -24.10
C SER A 226 -6.90 -9.82 -25.44
N ASN A 227 -8.22 -9.53 -25.44
CA ASN A 227 -8.88 -8.87 -26.56
C ASN A 227 -8.03 -7.69 -27.00
N GLU A 228 -7.84 -7.51 -28.32
CA GLU A 228 -6.98 -6.48 -28.88
C GLU A 228 -7.19 -5.15 -28.17
N ILE A 229 -6.14 -4.69 -27.47
CA ILE A 229 -6.12 -3.36 -26.88
C ILE A 229 -6.00 -2.40 -28.05
N VAL A 230 -7.12 -1.76 -28.44
CA VAL A 230 -7.22 -0.90 -29.62
C VAL A 230 -7.11 0.56 -29.18
N LYS A 231 -6.36 1.37 -29.93
CA LYS A 231 -6.41 2.83 -29.77
C LYS A 231 -7.83 3.31 -30.09
N ASN A 232 -8.55 3.70 -29.05
CA ASN A 232 -9.91 4.22 -29.20
C ASN A 232 -9.87 5.70 -29.63
N ILE A 233 -9.81 5.93 -30.97
CA ILE A 233 -9.74 7.28 -31.56
C ILE A 233 -10.98 8.09 -31.17
N ALA A 234 -12.17 7.47 -31.17
CA ALA A 234 -13.40 8.16 -30.76
C ALA A 234 -13.33 8.70 -29.33
N MET A 235 -12.56 8.05 -28.47
CA MET A 235 -12.34 8.52 -27.10
C MET A 235 -11.46 9.78 -27.05
N LEU A 236 -10.49 9.92 -27.95
CA LEU A 236 -9.65 11.12 -28.03
C LEU A 236 -10.51 12.34 -28.36
N ASP A 237 -11.40 12.23 -29.35
CA ASP A 237 -12.33 13.30 -29.75
C ASP A 237 -13.31 13.67 -28.60
N LEU A 238 -13.76 12.66 -27.83
CA LEU A 238 -14.63 12.89 -26.67
C LEU A 238 -13.88 13.63 -25.56
N LEU A 239 -12.61 13.32 -25.31
CA LEU A 239 -11.80 13.99 -24.31
C LEU A 239 -11.55 15.46 -24.70
N GLU A 240 -11.24 15.74 -25.97
CA GLU A 240 -11.05 17.10 -26.49
C GLU A 240 -12.34 17.95 -26.42
N LYS A 241 -13.50 17.34 -26.64
CA LYS A 241 -14.79 18.03 -26.54
C LYS A 241 -15.19 18.39 -25.12
N ASN A 242 -14.81 17.58 -24.13
CA ASN A 242 -15.27 17.74 -22.75
C ASN A 242 -14.25 18.47 -21.85
N PHE A 243 -12.99 18.54 -22.25
CA PHE A 243 -11.91 19.10 -21.44
C PHE A 243 -10.93 19.94 -22.26
N ASN A 244 -10.44 21.01 -21.64
CA ASN A 244 -9.36 21.83 -22.20
C ASN A 244 -8.02 21.11 -21.92
N LEU A 245 -7.51 20.36 -22.90
CA LEU A 245 -6.32 19.53 -22.79
C LEU A 245 -5.05 20.36 -23.05
N THR A 246 -4.43 20.86 -21.99
CA THR A 246 -3.19 21.66 -22.07
C THR A 246 -2.05 20.95 -21.32
N TYR A 247 -0.80 21.25 -21.65
CA TYR A 247 0.36 20.73 -20.90
C TYR A 247 0.39 21.20 -19.45
N LEU A 248 -0.26 22.32 -19.13
CA LEU A 248 -0.39 22.82 -17.77
C LEU A 248 -1.15 21.84 -16.86
N ASN A 249 -2.01 21.00 -17.44
CA ASN A 249 -2.75 19.99 -16.69
C ASN A 249 -1.86 18.90 -16.07
N PHE A 250 -0.58 18.79 -16.45
CA PHE A 250 0.39 17.91 -15.80
C PHE A 250 0.95 18.50 -14.51
N LEU A 251 0.81 19.81 -14.24
CA LEU A 251 1.40 20.48 -13.06
C LEU A 251 1.04 19.80 -11.73
N PRO A 252 -0.21 19.35 -11.47
CA PRO A 252 -0.54 18.68 -10.21
C PRO A 252 0.27 17.40 -9.99
N ILE A 253 0.53 16.61 -11.05
CA ILE A 253 1.37 15.41 -11.00
C ILE A 253 2.84 15.78 -10.79
N VAL A 254 3.34 16.76 -11.56
CA VAL A 254 4.73 17.24 -11.48
C VAL A 254 5.04 17.74 -10.07
N ILE A 255 4.11 18.50 -9.44
CA ILE A 255 4.25 18.98 -8.05
C ILE A 255 4.47 17.81 -7.09
N ILE A 256 3.65 16.76 -7.15
CA ILE A 256 3.84 15.59 -6.26
C ILE A 256 5.19 14.94 -6.52
N LEU A 257 5.57 14.72 -7.77
CA LEU A 257 6.84 14.08 -8.12
C LEU A 257 8.03 14.90 -7.61
N VAL A 258 8.06 16.21 -7.91
CA VAL A 258 9.14 17.10 -7.49
C VAL A 258 9.24 17.19 -5.97
N LEU A 259 8.13 17.42 -5.28
CA LEU A 259 8.12 17.55 -3.82
C LEU A 259 8.52 16.23 -3.13
N THR A 260 8.16 15.09 -3.71
CA THR A 260 8.57 13.79 -3.17
C THR A 260 10.08 13.57 -3.37
N LEU A 261 10.64 13.94 -4.53
CA LEU A 261 12.09 13.91 -4.76
C LEU A 261 12.85 14.86 -3.79
N LEU A 262 12.25 16.00 -3.45
CA LEU A 262 12.77 16.93 -2.44
C LEU A 262 12.53 16.44 -1.00
N LYS A 263 12.00 15.21 -0.81
CA LYS A 263 11.71 14.60 0.51
C LYS A 263 10.71 15.41 1.35
N VAL A 264 9.85 16.19 0.72
CA VAL A 264 8.76 16.90 1.40
C VAL A 264 7.72 15.87 1.89
N ASN A 265 7.08 16.18 3.01
CA ASN A 265 6.05 15.30 3.58
C ASN A 265 4.92 15.02 2.57
N VAL A 266 4.61 13.75 2.37
CA VAL A 266 3.60 13.29 1.39
C VAL A 266 2.26 14.02 1.53
N LYS A 267 1.81 14.34 2.75
CA LYS A 267 0.56 15.09 2.96
C LYS A 267 0.63 16.50 2.36
N ILE A 268 1.76 17.18 2.52
CA ILE A 268 1.97 18.53 1.97
C ILE A 268 1.98 18.46 0.45
N SER A 269 2.67 17.47 -0.12
CA SER A 269 2.72 17.25 -1.56
C SER A 269 1.31 16.99 -2.16
N LEU A 270 0.51 16.15 -1.47
CA LEU A 270 -0.87 15.91 -1.87
C LEU A 270 -1.75 17.15 -1.78
N ILE A 271 -1.65 17.93 -0.69
CA ILE A 271 -2.42 19.18 -0.52
C ILE A 271 -2.05 20.20 -1.60
N LEU A 272 -0.76 20.42 -1.87
CA LEU A 272 -0.32 21.37 -2.89
C LEU A 272 -0.76 20.95 -4.28
N SER A 273 -0.77 19.64 -4.58
CA SER A 273 -1.31 19.11 -5.82
C SER A 273 -2.82 19.34 -5.95
N ILE A 274 -3.60 19.12 -4.87
CA ILE A 274 -5.04 19.43 -4.85
C ILE A 274 -5.25 20.92 -5.12
N VAL A 275 -4.54 21.80 -4.41
CA VAL A 275 -4.67 23.26 -4.60
C VAL A 275 -4.35 23.65 -6.03
N MET A 276 -3.25 23.15 -6.61
CA MET A 276 -2.92 23.42 -8.01
C MET A 276 -4.02 22.92 -8.96
N ALA A 277 -4.53 21.72 -8.75
CA ALA A 277 -5.60 21.17 -9.57
C ALA A 277 -6.91 21.98 -9.42
N MET A 278 -7.24 22.51 -8.23
CA MET A 278 -8.37 23.44 -8.05
C MET A 278 -8.17 24.74 -8.83
N ILE A 279 -6.97 25.30 -8.83
CA ILE A 279 -6.62 26.48 -9.63
C ILE A 279 -6.81 26.22 -11.12
N LEU A 280 -6.32 25.08 -11.63
CA LEU A 280 -6.50 24.69 -13.03
C LEU A 280 -7.97 24.45 -13.38
N SER A 281 -8.76 23.87 -12.44
CA SER A 281 -10.19 23.69 -12.62
C SER A 281 -10.92 25.02 -12.84
N TYR A 282 -10.53 26.04 -12.10
CA TYR A 282 -11.13 27.39 -12.23
C TYR A 282 -10.66 28.10 -13.51
N PHE A 283 -9.32 28.25 -13.69
CA PHE A 283 -8.77 29.10 -14.75
C PHE A 283 -8.75 28.44 -16.13
N ILE A 284 -8.53 27.12 -16.21
CA ILE A 284 -8.40 26.39 -17.50
C ILE A 284 -9.71 25.71 -17.88
N GLN A 285 -10.37 25.05 -16.90
CA GLN A 285 -11.61 24.33 -17.20
C GLN A 285 -12.87 25.19 -17.02
N GLY A 286 -12.75 26.45 -16.53
CA GLY A 286 -13.89 27.37 -16.37
C GLY A 286 -14.94 26.88 -15.36
N ARG A 287 -14.53 26.08 -14.35
CA ARG A 287 -15.46 25.53 -13.36
C ARG A 287 -15.74 26.53 -12.23
N GLU A 288 -16.99 26.57 -11.75
CA GLU A 288 -17.34 27.42 -10.62
C GLU A 288 -16.72 26.92 -9.31
N ILE A 289 -16.40 27.85 -8.39
CA ILE A 289 -15.77 27.52 -7.11
C ILE A 289 -16.64 26.57 -6.28
N VAL A 290 -17.96 26.74 -6.33
CA VAL A 290 -18.91 25.89 -5.62
C VAL A 290 -18.82 24.43 -6.13
N ASP A 291 -18.74 24.23 -7.44
CA ASP A 291 -18.60 22.91 -8.04
C ASP A 291 -17.24 22.28 -7.74
N ILE A 292 -16.16 23.09 -7.69
CA ILE A 292 -14.83 22.63 -7.31
C ILE A 292 -14.84 22.08 -5.87
N VAL A 293 -15.40 22.84 -4.93
CA VAL A 293 -15.52 22.42 -3.53
C VAL A 293 -16.43 21.21 -3.40
N ARG A 294 -17.57 21.19 -4.06
CA ARG A 294 -18.49 20.04 -4.10
C ARG A 294 -17.78 18.78 -4.61
N THR A 295 -17.05 18.89 -5.71
CA THR A 295 -16.28 17.79 -6.32
C THR A 295 -15.21 17.26 -5.39
N LEU A 296 -14.49 18.15 -4.68
CA LEU A 296 -13.49 17.76 -3.69
C LEU A 296 -14.04 16.81 -2.62
N PHE A 297 -15.25 17.08 -2.12
CA PHE A 297 -15.85 16.29 -1.06
C PHE A 297 -16.67 15.10 -1.57
N LEU A 298 -17.51 15.30 -2.58
CA LEU A 298 -18.49 14.28 -3.03
C LEU A 298 -17.97 13.43 -4.19
N GLY A 299 -16.95 13.89 -4.91
CA GLY A 299 -16.44 13.24 -6.11
C GLY A 299 -16.84 13.91 -7.40
N PHE A 300 -16.17 13.55 -8.49
CA PHE A 300 -16.47 14.05 -9.83
C PHE A 300 -17.42 13.10 -10.55
N PHE A 301 -18.47 13.64 -11.15
CA PHE A 301 -19.46 12.89 -11.93
C PHE A 301 -19.82 13.70 -13.18
N LEU A 302 -19.66 13.07 -14.33
CA LEU A 302 -20.27 13.55 -15.59
C LEU A 302 -21.75 13.16 -15.63
N GLU A 303 -22.49 13.70 -16.57
CA GLU A 303 -23.83 13.23 -16.87
C GLU A 303 -23.81 11.75 -17.28
N ARG A 304 -24.84 11.00 -16.88
CA ARG A 304 -24.85 9.53 -17.10
C ARG A 304 -24.85 9.15 -18.59
N ASP A 305 -25.35 10.02 -19.43
CA ASP A 305 -25.43 9.83 -20.89
C ASP A 305 -24.10 10.14 -21.58
N ASN A 306 -23.14 10.75 -20.89
CA ASN A 306 -21.83 11.02 -21.44
C ASN A 306 -21.03 9.71 -21.55
N PRO A 307 -20.50 9.34 -22.74
CA PRO A 307 -19.72 8.11 -22.94
C PRO A 307 -18.46 8.02 -22.06
N LEU A 308 -17.94 9.15 -21.56
CA LEU A 308 -16.79 9.19 -20.64
C LEU A 308 -17.18 8.89 -19.18
N TYR A 309 -18.49 8.86 -18.84
CA TYR A 309 -18.94 8.61 -17.45
C TYR A 309 -18.35 7.34 -16.82
N PRO A 310 -18.27 6.16 -17.49
CA PRO A 310 -17.69 4.96 -16.88
C PRO A 310 -16.21 5.10 -16.53
N ILE A 311 -15.49 5.98 -17.23
CA ILE A 311 -14.03 6.13 -17.16
C ILE A 311 -13.65 7.28 -16.22
N LEU A 312 -14.36 8.40 -16.33
CA LEU A 312 -14.08 9.66 -15.63
C LEU A 312 -15.16 9.95 -14.58
N LYS A 313 -15.21 9.11 -13.56
CA LYS A 313 -16.09 9.31 -12.39
C LYS A 313 -15.38 8.82 -11.15
N GLY A 314 -15.74 9.35 -9.99
CA GLY A 314 -15.34 8.85 -8.69
C GLY A 314 -14.52 9.84 -7.88
N GLY A 315 -13.80 9.32 -6.91
CA GLY A 315 -13.05 10.10 -5.93
C GLY A 315 -13.95 10.82 -4.93
N GLY A 316 -13.40 11.88 -4.35
CA GLY A 316 -14.02 12.66 -3.29
C GLY A 316 -13.59 12.20 -1.88
N ILE A 317 -13.37 13.16 -0.99
CA ILE A 317 -12.93 12.90 0.40
C ILE A 317 -13.92 11.93 1.09
N LEU A 318 -15.22 12.14 0.90
CA LEU A 318 -16.25 11.33 1.54
C LEU A 318 -16.32 9.89 1.00
N SER A 319 -15.83 9.61 -0.22
CA SER A 319 -15.80 8.23 -0.73
C SER A 319 -14.88 7.31 0.08
N MET A 320 -13.89 7.88 0.77
CA MET A 320 -12.84 7.15 1.48
C MET A 320 -13.26 6.68 2.89
N TRP A 321 -14.44 7.06 3.39
CA TRP A 321 -14.86 6.73 4.76
C TRP A 321 -14.92 5.21 5.04
N LYS A 322 -15.37 4.43 4.06
CA LYS A 322 -15.45 2.97 4.15
C LYS A 322 -14.06 2.35 4.40
N THR A 323 -13.09 2.78 3.61
CA THR A 323 -11.69 2.34 3.74
C THR A 323 -11.08 2.80 5.06
N ALA A 324 -11.38 4.02 5.51
CA ALA A 324 -10.92 4.55 6.79
C ALA A 324 -11.36 3.66 7.97
N ILE A 325 -12.61 3.18 7.96
CA ILE A 325 -13.13 2.26 8.99
C ILE A 325 -12.37 0.93 8.97
N ILE A 326 -12.20 0.32 7.79
CA ILE A 326 -11.47 -0.95 7.65
C ILE A 326 -10.05 -0.82 8.19
N ILE A 327 -9.34 0.26 7.85
CA ILE A 327 -8.00 0.55 8.33
C ILE A 327 -7.97 0.68 9.86
N PHE A 328 -8.90 1.42 10.44
CA PHE A 328 -8.96 1.60 11.89
C PHE A 328 -9.11 0.25 12.61
N ILE A 329 -10.06 -0.58 12.18
CA ILE A 329 -10.32 -1.90 12.77
C ILE A 329 -9.13 -2.86 12.55
N SER A 330 -8.51 -2.85 11.38
CA SER A 330 -7.31 -3.64 11.11
C SER A 330 -6.16 -3.29 12.06
N CYS A 331 -5.99 -2.00 12.37
CA CYS A 331 -5.00 -1.56 13.35
C CYS A 331 -5.38 -1.94 14.79
N CYS A 332 -6.68 -1.95 15.15
CA CYS A 332 -7.15 -2.46 16.45
C CYS A 332 -6.80 -3.95 16.59
N LEU A 333 -7.03 -4.76 15.55
CA LEU A 333 -6.67 -6.17 15.52
C LEU A 333 -5.16 -6.38 15.75
N SER A 334 -4.33 -5.59 15.08
CA SER A 334 -2.87 -5.65 15.26
C SER A 334 -2.47 -5.42 16.73
N GLY A 335 -3.11 -4.49 17.43
CA GLY A 335 -2.88 -4.23 18.86
C GLY A 335 -3.20 -5.42 19.76
N LEU A 336 -4.30 -6.11 19.49
CA LEU A 336 -4.67 -7.33 20.24
C LEU A 336 -3.66 -8.44 20.06
N ILE A 337 -3.18 -8.65 18.84
CA ILE A 337 -2.24 -9.72 18.53
C ILE A 337 -0.89 -9.49 19.20
N GLN A 338 -0.42 -8.23 19.21
CA GLN A 338 0.80 -7.85 19.92
C GLN A 338 0.67 -8.12 21.44
N MET A 339 -0.46 -7.78 22.03
CA MET A 339 -0.74 -8.02 23.45
C MET A 339 -0.69 -9.52 23.82
N LEU A 340 -1.19 -10.38 22.93
CA LEU A 340 -1.31 -11.82 23.16
C LEU A 340 0.01 -12.59 23.07
N LYS A 341 1.12 -12.01 22.60
CA LYS A 341 2.46 -12.62 22.44
C LYS A 341 2.40 -14.03 21.81
N ILE A 342 1.66 -14.18 20.72
CA ILE A 342 1.29 -15.49 20.14
C ILE A 342 2.51 -16.24 19.59
N PHE A 343 3.61 -15.54 19.31
CA PHE A 343 4.72 -16.04 18.52
C PHE A 343 5.79 -16.80 19.32
N SER A 344 5.75 -16.80 20.67
CA SER A 344 6.80 -17.44 21.51
C SER A 344 6.98 -18.94 21.24
N LYS A 345 5.90 -19.68 20.97
CA LYS A 345 5.96 -21.11 20.65
C LYS A 345 6.53 -21.40 19.26
N ILE A 346 6.37 -20.46 18.33
CA ILE A 346 6.85 -20.60 16.95
C ILE A 346 8.38 -20.52 16.91
N GLU A 347 8.99 -19.68 17.76
CA GLU A 347 10.44 -19.55 17.86
C GLU A 347 11.15 -20.88 18.18
N GLU A 348 10.57 -21.69 19.08
CA GLU A 348 11.14 -22.99 19.44
C GLU A 348 11.13 -23.99 18.26
N ILE A 349 10.09 -23.92 17.42
CA ILE A 349 9.99 -24.77 16.23
C ILE A 349 11.03 -24.34 15.18
N ILE A 350 11.18 -23.02 14.98
CA ILE A 350 12.12 -22.48 14.00
C ILE A 350 13.57 -22.76 14.38
N LEU A 351 13.90 -22.78 15.68
CA LEU A 351 15.23 -23.14 16.17
C LEU A 351 15.71 -24.53 15.73
N LYS A 352 14.79 -25.47 15.49
CA LYS A 352 15.08 -26.81 14.97
C LYS A 352 15.45 -26.82 13.49
N SER A 353 15.34 -25.70 12.79
CA SER A 353 15.72 -25.57 11.37
C SER A 353 17.20 -25.90 11.17
N LYS A 354 17.53 -26.78 10.20
CA LYS A 354 18.91 -27.28 9.99
C LYS A 354 19.68 -26.57 8.86
N SER A 355 18.99 -25.81 7.98
CA SER A 355 19.60 -25.19 6.80
C SER A 355 19.14 -23.74 6.59
N GLU A 356 19.96 -22.94 5.87
CA GLU A 356 19.57 -21.59 5.44
C GLU A 356 18.29 -21.59 4.58
N PHE A 357 18.10 -22.63 3.77
CA PHE A 357 16.88 -22.84 2.98
C PHE A 357 15.64 -22.98 3.87
N SER A 358 15.68 -23.89 4.86
CA SER A 358 14.57 -24.07 5.81
C SER A 358 14.30 -22.81 6.63
N LEU A 359 15.35 -22.10 7.02
CA LEU A 359 15.24 -20.86 7.77
C LEU A 359 14.54 -19.76 6.95
N PHE A 360 14.86 -19.63 5.65
CA PHE A 360 14.19 -18.67 4.79
C PHE A 360 12.71 -19.03 4.57
N ILE A 361 12.38 -20.32 4.42
CA ILE A 361 10.97 -20.76 4.37
C ILE A 361 10.22 -20.33 5.64
N TRP A 362 10.81 -20.53 6.81
CA TRP A 362 10.22 -20.06 8.06
C TRP A 362 10.08 -18.54 8.09
N THR A 363 11.07 -17.80 7.57
CA THR A 363 10.98 -16.33 7.46
C THR A 363 9.79 -15.91 6.59
N VAL A 364 9.57 -16.59 5.45
CA VAL A 364 8.41 -16.37 4.57
C VAL A 364 7.09 -16.67 5.30
N ILE A 365 7.01 -17.83 5.97
CA ILE A 365 5.80 -18.23 6.72
C ILE A 365 5.48 -17.21 7.83
N VAL A 366 6.49 -16.85 8.63
CA VAL A 366 6.33 -15.84 9.70
C VAL A 366 5.90 -14.50 9.10
N SER A 367 6.53 -14.06 7.99
CA SER A 367 6.18 -12.80 7.33
C SER A 367 4.71 -12.78 6.86
N ILE A 368 4.21 -13.89 6.31
CA ILE A 368 2.81 -14.01 5.89
C ILE A 368 1.90 -13.95 7.12
N ILE A 369 2.15 -14.78 8.13
CA ILE A 369 1.31 -14.81 9.34
C ILE A 369 1.27 -13.43 10.02
N VAL A 370 2.44 -12.82 10.22
CA VAL A 370 2.53 -11.50 10.85
C VAL A 370 1.92 -10.42 9.97
N GLY A 371 2.10 -10.49 8.64
CA GLY A 371 1.49 -9.57 7.69
C GLY A 371 -0.04 -9.66 7.66
N MET A 372 -0.58 -10.88 7.78
CA MET A 372 -2.03 -11.13 7.90
C MET A 372 -2.60 -10.55 9.19
N LEU A 373 -1.87 -10.72 10.28
CA LEU A 373 -2.30 -10.31 11.62
C LEU A 373 -1.98 -8.84 11.93
N GLY A 374 -0.85 -8.35 11.45
CA GLY A 374 -0.40 -6.97 11.67
C GLY A 374 -1.09 -5.94 10.78
N CYS A 375 -1.72 -6.36 9.70
CA CYS A 375 -2.48 -5.52 8.75
C CYS A 375 -1.70 -4.29 8.22
N ASN A 376 -0.40 -4.22 8.46
CA ASN A 376 0.48 -3.12 8.08
C ASN A 376 1.88 -3.65 7.76
N GLN A 377 2.48 -3.18 6.66
CA GLN A 377 3.81 -3.60 6.21
C GLN A 377 4.90 -3.34 7.26
N SER A 378 4.94 -2.15 7.84
CA SER A 378 5.97 -1.81 8.85
C SER A 378 5.88 -2.70 10.08
N ILE A 379 4.67 -3.03 10.53
CA ILE A 379 4.45 -3.95 11.65
C ILE A 379 4.90 -5.36 11.26
N ALA A 380 4.55 -5.82 10.05
CA ALA A 380 4.99 -7.12 9.54
C ALA A 380 6.52 -7.24 9.55
N VAL A 381 7.22 -6.20 9.09
CA VAL A 381 8.69 -6.15 9.07
C VAL A 381 9.26 -6.18 10.48
N VAL A 382 8.81 -5.29 11.37
CA VAL A 382 9.32 -5.19 12.76
C VAL A 382 9.13 -6.52 13.48
N MET A 383 7.93 -7.08 13.47
CA MET A 383 7.64 -8.33 14.17
C MET A 383 8.35 -9.53 13.55
N THR A 384 8.49 -9.61 12.22
CA THR A 384 9.27 -10.68 11.58
C THR A 384 10.73 -10.60 12.00
N ILE A 385 11.31 -9.38 12.05
CA ILE A 385 12.68 -9.18 12.52
C ILE A 385 12.81 -9.60 13.99
N ASP A 386 11.91 -9.18 14.86
CA ASP A 386 11.97 -9.49 16.29
C ASP A 386 11.92 -11.01 16.54
N ILE A 387 11.06 -11.74 15.83
CA ILE A 387 10.94 -13.20 15.94
C ILE A 387 12.18 -13.92 15.38
N MET A 388 12.67 -13.47 14.21
CA MET A 388 13.70 -14.22 13.47
C MET A 388 15.12 -13.86 13.87
N LYS A 389 15.40 -12.65 14.38
CA LYS A 389 16.72 -12.10 14.62
C LYS A 389 17.59 -13.02 15.50
N LYS A 390 17.09 -13.41 16.68
CA LYS A 390 17.80 -14.29 17.61
C LYS A 390 18.18 -15.63 16.97
N ILE A 391 17.31 -16.15 16.12
CA ILE A 391 17.50 -17.42 15.43
C ILE A 391 18.62 -17.32 14.39
N TYR A 392 18.63 -16.22 13.59
CA TYR A 392 19.71 -15.95 12.63
C TYR A 392 21.05 -15.75 13.31
N GLU A 393 21.07 -15.06 14.47
CA GLU A 393 22.29 -14.88 15.31
C GLU A 393 22.82 -16.23 15.83
N ILE A 394 21.97 -17.08 16.39
CA ILE A 394 22.35 -18.43 16.87
C ILE A 394 22.90 -19.28 15.72
N LYS A 395 22.33 -19.18 14.51
CA LYS A 395 22.80 -19.89 13.31
C LYS A 395 24.01 -19.25 12.64
N LYS A 396 24.57 -18.18 13.21
CA LYS A 396 25.75 -17.44 12.71
C LYS A 396 25.59 -16.95 11.26
N ILE A 397 24.36 -16.58 10.86
CA ILE A 397 24.09 -16.01 9.54
C ILE A 397 24.37 -14.51 9.60
N SER A 398 25.01 -13.96 8.55
CA SER A 398 25.35 -12.54 8.51
C SER A 398 24.10 -11.65 8.53
N ARG A 399 24.25 -10.44 9.07
CA ARG A 399 23.16 -9.47 9.17
C ARG A 399 22.64 -9.04 7.78
N GLU A 400 23.53 -8.98 6.80
CA GLU A 400 23.21 -8.64 5.41
C GLU A 400 22.33 -9.73 4.77
N LYS A 401 22.65 -11.01 4.99
CA LYS A 401 21.81 -12.14 4.55
C LYS A 401 20.43 -12.08 5.23
N PHE A 402 20.40 -11.78 6.52
CA PHE A 402 19.14 -11.61 7.25
C PHE A 402 18.32 -10.45 6.70
N ALA A 403 18.94 -9.27 6.51
CA ALA A 403 18.27 -8.11 5.93
C ALA A 403 17.63 -8.43 4.57
N ILE A 404 18.39 -9.11 3.67
CA ILE A 404 17.89 -9.52 2.36
C ILE A 404 16.75 -10.54 2.45
N ASP A 405 16.81 -11.46 3.40
CA ASP A 405 15.73 -12.43 3.58
C ASP A 405 14.42 -11.73 4.06
N ILE A 406 14.51 -10.69 4.90
CA ILE A 406 13.37 -9.83 5.27
C ILE A 406 12.85 -9.03 4.08
N GLU A 407 13.73 -8.43 3.28
CA GLU A 407 13.37 -7.68 2.07
C GLU A 407 12.71 -8.56 1.00
N ASN A 408 13.14 -9.83 0.90
CA ASN A 408 12.57 -10.80 -0.04
C ASN A 408 11.30 -11.48 0.49
N SER A 409 10.86 -11.19 1.71
CA SER A 409 9.67 -11.78 2.33
C SER A 409 8.72 -10.71 2.88
N ALA A 410 8.97 -10.17 4.08
CA ALA A 410 8.04 -9.30 4.80
C ALA A 410 7.65 -8.03 4.01
N ILE A 411 8.60 -7.43 3.28
CA ILE A 411 8.35 -6.22 2.50
C ILE A 411 7.38 -6.49 1.35
N VAL A 412 7.66 -7.49 0.54
CA VAL A 412 6.88 -7.76 -0.68
C VAL A 412 5.58 -8.50 -0.39
N LEU A 413 5.60 -9.47 0.53
CA LEU A 413 4.43 -10.30 0.82
C LEU A 413 3.33 -9.56 1.58
N ALA A 414 3.64 -8.47 2.29
CA ALA A 414 2.62 -7.62 2.90
C ALA A 414 1.63 -7.08 1.85
N ALA A 415 2.12 -6.74 0.64
CA ALA A 415 1.28 -6.32 -0.47
C ALA A 415 0.43 -7.45 -1.07
N GLY A 416 0.82 -8.71 -0.86
CA GLY A 416 0.07 -9.89 -1.29
C GLY A 416 -1.14 -10.22 -0.40
N ILE A 417 -1.34 -9.50 0.70
CA ILE A 417 -2.41 -9.76 1.67
C ILE A 417 -3.55 -8.76 1.45
N PRO A 418 -4.76 -9.19 1.03
CA PRO A 418 -5.82 -8.28 0.58
C PRO A 418 -6.27 -7.23 1.60
N TRP A 419 -6.21 -7.52 2.88
CA TRP A 419 -6.62 -6.62 3.98
C TRP A 419 -5.45 -5.89 4.66
N ASN A 420 -4.22 -6.14 4.21
CA ASN A 420 -3.07 -5.37 4.67
C ASN A 420 -3.10 -3.97 4.03
N LEU A 421 -2.69 -2.94 4.77
CA LEU A 421 -2.60 -1.56 4.25
C LEU A 421 -1.77 -1.46 2.99
N ALA A 422 -0.76 -2.32 2.86
CA ALA A 422 0.10 -2.43 1.68
C ALA A 422 -0.66 -2.78 0.39
N SER A 423 -1.80 -3.49 0.50
CA SER A 423 -2.70 -3.81 -0.59
C SER A 423 -3.95 -2.93 -0.62
N LEU A 424 -4.52 -2.60 0.54
CA LEU A 424 -5.75 -1.78 0.63
C LEU A 424 -5.56 -0.37 0.10
N PHE A 425 -4.40 0.25 0.34
CA PHE A 425 -4.14 1.60 -0.16
C PHE A 425 -4.17 1.63 -1.69
N PRO A 426 -3.35 0.84 -2.41
CA PRO A 426 -3.42 0.79 -3.87
C PRO A 426 -4.81 0.42 -4.40
N ALA A 427 -5.48 -0.56 -3.77
CA ALA A 427 -6.84 -0.97 -4.14
C ALA A 427 -7.82 0.19 -4.11
N THR A 428 -7.74 1.02 -3.06
CA THR A 428 -8.62 2.17 -2.89
C THR A 428 -8.33 3.27 -3.89
N VAL A 429 -7.03 3.58 -4.10
CA VAL A 429 -6.59 4.66 -5.01
C VAL A 429 -6.91 4.33 -6.46
N MET A 430 -6.72 3.07 -6.83
CA MET A 430 -7.04 2.56 -8.17
C MET A 430 -8.54 2.25 -8.37
N GLU A 431 -9.35 2.38 -7.33
CA GLU A 431 -10.77 1.99 -7.33
C GLU A 431 -10.98 0.54 -7.80
N LEU A 432 -10.03 -0.34 -7.45
CA LEU A 432 -10.01 -1.73 -7.89
C LEU A 432 -9.86 -2.67 -6.69
N PRO A 433 -10.77 -3.65 -6.49
CA PRO A 433 -10.64 -4.60 -5.39
C PRO A 433 -9.29 -5.32 -5.41
N SER A 434 -8.60 -5.40 -4.26
CA SER A 434 -7.27 -6.01 -4.14
C SER A 434 -7.22 -7.44 -4.69
N LEU A 435 -8.24 -8.26 -4.43
CA LEU A 435 -8.32 -9.64 -4.92
C LEU A 435 -8.27 -9.76 -6.45
N LYS A 436 -8.74 -8.73 -7.20
CA LYS A 436 -8.72 -8.76 -8.66
C LYS A 436 -7.31 -8.64 -9.23
N TYR A 437 -6.50 -7.72 -8.70
CA TYR A 437 -5.16 -7.46 -9.25
C TYR A 437 -4.05 -8.32 -8.62
N LEU A 438 -4.26 -8.87 -7.42
CA LEU A 438 -3.21 -9.63 -6.73
C LEU A 438 -2.75 -10.86 -7.54
N ALA A 439 -3.67 -11.54 -8.23
CA ALA A 439 -3.31 -12.67 -9.10
C ALA A 439 -2.29 -12.28 -10.20
N TYR A 440 -2.29 -11.02 -10.62
CA TYR A 440 -1.39 -10.47 -11.63
C TYR A 440 -0.22 -9.67 -11.05
N SER A 441 -0.07 -9.61 -9.75
CA SER A 441 1.04 -8.90 -9.08
C SER A 441 2.29 -9.77 -9.03
N TYR A 442 2.83 -10.11 -10.18
CA TYR A 442 3.84 -11.17 -10.35
C TYR A 442 5.10 -10.92 -9.53
N PHE A 443 5.63 -9.69 -9.53
CA PHE A 443 6.90 -9.38 -8.86
C PHE A 443 6.88 -9.72 -7.36
N ILE A 444 5.79 -9.37 -6.65
CA ILE A 444 5.73 -9.58 -5.19
C ILE A 444 5.72 -11.07 -4.80
N PHE A 445 5.24 -11.95 -5.66
CA PHE A 445 5.25 -13.40 -5.44
C PHE A 445 6.51 -14.08 -6.00
N LEU A 446 7.03 -13.61 -7.15
CA LEU A 446 8.23 -14.17 -7.74
C LEU A 446 9.48 -13.91 -6.90
N VAL A 447 9.59 -12.79 -6.19
CA VAL A 447 10.74 -12.49 -5.32
C VAL A 447 10.99 -13.59 -4.28
N PRO A 448 10.05 -13.95 -3.40
CA PRO A 448 10.28 -15.04 -2.45
C PRO A 448 10.41 -16.40 -3.12
N ILE A 449 9.67 -16.69 -4.19
CA ILE A 449 9.73 -17.97 -4.92
C ILE A 449 11.12 -18.20 -5.51
N VAL A 450 11.64 -17.23 -6.27
CA VAL A 450 12.98 -17.31 -6.88
C VAL A 450 14.04 -17.45 -5.79
N ARG A 451 13.91 -16.70 -4.67
CA ARG A 451 14.85 -16.82 -3.56
C ARG A 451 14.83 -18.19 -2.89
N ILE A 452 13.66 -18.83 -2.76
CA ILE A 452 13.52 -20.20 -2.28
C ILE A 452 14.26 -21.17 -3.22
N ILE A 453 14.07 -21.01 -4.54
CA ILE A 453 14.73 -21.85 -5.55
C ILE A 453 16.25 -21.67 -5.49
N GLU A 454 16.75 -20.41 -5.46
CA GLU A 454 18.17 -20.12 -5.32
C GLU A 454 18.79 -20.82 -4.10
N LYS A 455 18.17 -20.65 -2.93
CA LYS A 455 18.68 -21.27 -1.68
C LYS A 455 18.59 -22.81 -1.70
N LYS A 456 17.69 -23.39 -2.50
CA LYS A 456 17.60 -24.84 -2.68
C LYS A 456 18.74 -25.37 -3.57
N ILE A 457 19.05 -24.65 -4.66
CA ILE A 457 20.10 -25.04 -5.62
C ILE A 457 21.50 -24.85 -5.00
N TYR A 458 21.73 -23.72 -4.35
CA TYR A 458 23.00 -23.39 -3.71
C TYR A 458 23.10 -23.95 -2.29
N LYS A 459 22.50 -25.10 -2.04
CA LYS A 459 22.57 -25.83 -0.77
C LYS A 459 24.02 -26.24 -0.49
N LYS A 460 24.81 -25.33 0.09
CA LYS A 460 26.07 -25.63 0.79
C LYS A 460 25.89 -25.50 2.27
#